data_c42c7d9f6c940e5a5933355417448c1c
#
_entry.id   c42c7d9f6c940e5a5933355417448c1c
#
_cell.length_a   1.000
_cell.length_b   1.000
_cell.length_c   1.000
_cell.angle_alpha   90.00
_cell.angle_beta   90.00
_cell.angle_gamma   90.00
#
_symmetry.space_group_name_H-M   'P 1'
#
loop_
_entity.id
_entity.type
_entity.pdbx_description
1 polymer ?
#
loop_
_entity_poly.entity_id
_entity_poly.type
_entity_poly.pdbx_seq_one_letter_code
_entity_poly.pdbx_strand_id
1 'polypeptide(L)'
;MKIELENNSHVKCNEEGIQSVAEFALNKLGIHPDSELAIRLVTEEEISELHVKWMNLPGPTDVLSFPMDEMKPNSASNGPGIIGDIVLCPAFAEKNGKQSLEKELELLTVHGVLHLLGYDHQEILDEEVMFKLQEDFLNQWRMKV
;
A
#
# COMPACT_ATOMS: atom_id res chain seq x y z
N MET A 1 6.05 2.72 14.95
CA MET A 1 4.92 2.21 14.13
C MET A 1 5.11 0.73 13.91
N LYS A 2 4.03 -0.03 14.05
CA LYS A 2 4.09 -1.48 13.86
C LYS A 2 3.60 -1.82 12.45
N ILE A 3 4.53 -2.24 11.61
CA ILE A 3 4.21 -2.66 10.23
C ILE A 3 4.59 -4.13 10.11
N GLU A 4 3.57 -4.99 10.13
CA GLU A 4 3.76 -6.42 9.97
C GLU A 4 3.75 -6.77 8.49
N LEU A 5 4.64 -7.65 8.09
CA LEU A 5 4.68 -8.13 6.71
C LEU A 5 4.80 -9.65 6.69
N GLU A 6 3.95 -10.28 5.90
CA GLU A 6 3.96 -11.72 5.69
C GLU A 6 4.03 -12.00 4.20
N ASN A 7 5.01 -12.78 3.78
CA ASN A 7 5.18 -13.12 2.36
C ASN A 7 4.81 -14.59 2.10
N ASN A 8 3.64 -14.79 1.53
CA ASN A 8 3.14 -16.10 1.12
C ASN A 8 3.03 -16.21 -0.41
N SER A 9 3.70 -15.31 -1.14
CA SER A 9 3.61 -15.24 -2.60
C SER A 9 4.51 -16.25 -3.31
N HIS A 10 5.46 -16.84 -2.62
CA HIS A 10 6.53 -17.68 -3.19
C HIS A 10 7.46 -16.90 -4.14
N VAL A 11 7.39 -15.56 -4.11
CA VAL A 11 8.28 -14.69 -4.88
C VAL A 11 9.18 -13.95 -3.90
N LYS A 12 10.48 -13.99 -4.14
CA LYS A 12 11.44 -13.27 -3.31
C LYS A 12 11.31 -11.76 -3.55
N CYS A 13 11.09 -10.99 -2.49
CA CYS A 13 10.88 -9.55 -2.56
C CYS A 13 11.74 -8.85 -1.51
N ASN A 14 11.99 -7.56 -1.71
CA ASN A 14 12.66 -6.72 -0.71
C ASN A 14 11.64 -6.30 0.35
N GLU A 15 11.41 -7.16 1.34
CA GLU A 15 10.40 -6.93 2.38
C GLU A 15 10.71 -5.72 3.25
N GLU A 16 11.98 -5.51 3.58
CA GLU A 16 12.40 -4.35 4.37
C GLU A 16 12.11 -3.03 3.65
N GLY A 17 12.32 -3.00 2.34
CA GLY A 17 12.02 -1.83 1.52
C GLY A 17 10.52 -1.51 1.50
N ILE A 18 9.69 -2.53 1.40
CA ILE A 18 8.24 -2.38 1.42
C ILE A 18 7.79 -1.81 2.78
N GLN A 19 8.27 -2.38 3.88
CA GLN A 19 7.96 -1.88 5.22
C GLN A 19 8.44 -0.45 5.42
N SER A 20 9.66 -0.15 4.97
CA SER A 20 10.28 1.16 5.11
C SER A 20 9.50 2.25 4.35
N VAL A 21 9.12 1.99 3.11
CA VAL A 21 8.39 2.99 2.32
C VAL A 21 6.98 3.21 2.87
N ALA A 22 6.34 2.17 3.39
CA ALA A 22 5.03 2.30 4.04
C ALA A 22 5.12 3.19 5.28
N GLU A 23 6.10 2.95 6.14
CA GLU A 23 6.31 3.76 7.34
C GLU A 23 6.61 5.21 6.98
N PHE A 24 7.47 5.43 5.97
CA PHE A 24 7.79 6.77 5.50
C PHE A 24 6.53 7.52 5.05
N ALA A 25 5.70 6.89 4.23
CA ALA A 25 4.46 7.50 3.75
C ALA A 25 3.50 7.83 4.90
N LEU A 26 3.33 6.91 5.84
CA LEU A 26 2.45 7.12 7.00
C LEU A 26 2.95 8.26 7.88
N ASN A 27 4.25 8.37 8.09
CA ASN A 27 4.83 9.47 8.85
C ASN A 27 4.60 10.82 8.14
N LYS A 28 4.77 10.86 6.81
CA LYS A 28 4.50 12.07 6.01
C LYS A 28 3.03 12.47 6.06
N LEU A 29 2.14 11.49 6.20
CA LEU A 29 0.71 11.73 6.26
C LEU A 29 0.23 12.07 7.68
N GLY A 30 1.13 12.18 8.63
CA GLY A 30 0.79 12.61 9.99
C GLY A 30 -0.01 11.61 10.81
N ILE A 31 0.28 10.31 10.63
CA ILE A 31 -0.35 9.24 11.38
C ILE A 31 0.42 9.00 12.68
N HIS A 32 -0.30 8.72 13.77
CA HIS A 32 0.30 8.48 15.08
C HIS A 32 1.34 7.35 15.01
N PRO A 33 2.53 7.54 15.59
CA PRO A 33 3.63 6.57 15.45
C PRO A 33 3.39 5.20 16.09
N ASP A 34 2.39 5.07 16.95
CA ASP A 34 2.04 3.77 17.54
C ASP A 34 0.92 3.05 16.78
N SER A 35 0.55 3.53 15.60
CA SER A 35 -0.46 2.87 14.77
C SER A 35 0.08 1.61 14.10
N GLU A 36 -0.82 0.75 13.64
CA GLU A 36 -0.48 -0.56 13.08
C GLU A 36 -0.97 -0.71 11.64
N LEU A 37 -0.15 -1.35 10.81
CA LEU A 37 -0.46 -1.70 9.43
C LEU A 37 -0.04 -3.14 9.17
N ALA A 38 -0.85 -3.91 8.48
CA ALA A 38 -0.50 -5.25 8.02
C ALA A 38 -0.34 -5.25 6.50
N ILE A 39 0.73 -5.90 6.03
CA ILE A 39 1.00 -6.06 4.59
C ILE A 39 1.16 -7.56 4.33
N ARG A 40 0.44 -8.07 3.34
CA ARG A 40 0.58 -9.46 2.91
C ARG A 40 0.93 -9.53 1.43
N LEU A 41 1.90 -10.38 1.13
CA LEU A 41 2.28 -10.70 -0.25
C LEU A 41 1.69 -12.07 -0.55
N VAL A 42 0.86 -12.17 -1.59
CA VAL A 42 0.07 -13.36 -1.87
C VAL A 42 0.22 -13.83 -3.32
N THR A 43 -0.32 -15.01 -3.62
CA THR A 43 -0.34 -15.57 -4.97
C THR A 43 -1.47 -14.95 -5.80
N GLU A 44 -1.41 -15.14 -7.11
CA GLU A 44 -2.49 -14.68 -8.01
C GLU A 44 -3.82 -15.35 -7.66
N GLU A 45 -3.78 -16.63 -7.27
CA GLU A 45 -4.98 -17.36 -6.87
C GLU A 45 -5.63 -16.73 -5.64
N GLU A 46 -4.83 -16.44 -4.62
CA GLU A 46 -5.35 -15.86 -3.37
C GLU A 46 -5.90 -14.45 -3.58
N ILE A 47 -5.19 -13.59 -4.34
CA ILE A 47 -5.67 -12.23 -4.57
C ILE A 47 -6.92 -12.23 -5.46
N SER A 48 -7.05 -13.19 -6.38
CA SER A 48 -8.26 -13.36 -7.19
C SER A 48 -9.47 -13.68 -6.31
N GLU A 49 -9.30 -14.56 -5.33
CA GLU A 49 -10.37 -14.92 -4.40
C GLU A 49 -10.80 -13.71 -3.57
N LEU A 50 -9.85 -12.92 -3.10
CA LEU A 50 -10.14 -11.69 -2.34
C LEU A 50 -10.82 -10.64 -3.20
N HIS A 51 -10.40 -10.52 -4.46
CA HIS A 51 -10.96 -9.54 -5.41
C HIS A 51 -12.43 -9.85 -5.70
N VAL A 52 -12.77 -11.12 -5.91
CA VAL A 52 -14.16 -11.56 -6.10
C VAL A 52 -14.95 -11.35 -4.82
N LYS A 53 -14.43 -11.80 -3.69
CA LYS A 53 -15.16 -11.78 -2.41
C LYS A 53 -15.47 -10.36 -1.93
N TRP A 54 -14.53 -9.44 -2.03
CA TRP A 54 -14.66 -8.11 -1.42
C TRP A 54 -15.00 -7.00 -2.42
N MET A 55 -14.61 -7.15 -3.69
CA MET A 55 -14.84 -6.14 -4.73
C MET A 55 -15.85 -6.59 -5.79
N ASN A 56 -16.24 -7.87 -5.76
CA ASN A 56 -17.12 -8.46 -6.76
C ASN A 56 -16.58 -8.32 -8.19
N LEU A 57 -15.25 -8.38 -8.32
CA LEU A 57 -14.58 -8.28 -9.61
C LEU A 57 -13.80 -9.56 -9.87
N PRO A 58 -13.81 -10.10 -11.12
CA PRO A 58 -13.10 -11.32 -11.43
C PRO A 58 -11.62 -11.10 -11.70
N GLY A 59 -10.83 -12.15 -11.52
CA GLY A 59 -9.43 -12.20 -11.89
C GLY A 59 -8.49 -11.59 -10.86
N PRO A 60 -7.18 -11.76 -11.10
CA PRO A 60 -6.17 -11.20 -10.19
C PRO A 60 -6.01 -9.69 -10.37
N THR A 61 -5.41 -9.06 -9.38
CA THR A 61 -5.02 -7.66 -9.42
C THR A 61 -3.65 -7.53 -8.74
N ASP A 62 -3.07 -6.34 -8.74
CA ASP A 62 -1.75 -6.11 -8.16
C ASP A 62 -1.80 -5.72 -6.68
N VAL A 63 -2.82 -4.97 -6.27
CA VAL A 63 -2.96 -4.50 -4.88
C VAL A 63 -4.42 -4.37 -4.48
N LEU A 64 -4.70 -4.72 -3.22
CA LEU A 64 -5.98 -4.48 -2.57
C LEU A 64 -5.72 -3.81 -1.22
N SER A 65 -6.58 -2.88 -0.83
CA SER A 65 -6.47 -2.15 0.44
C SER A 65 -7.77 -2.26 1.22
N PHE A 66 -7.66 -2.63 2.50
CA PHE A 66 -8.81 -2.82 3.37
C PHE A 66 -8.65 -1.94 4.61
N PRO A 67 -9.27 -0.73 4.63
CA PRO A 67 -9.17 0.14 5.81
C PRO A 67 -9.92 -0.44 7.01
N MET A 68 -9.37 -0.23 8.20
CA MET A 68 -9.98 -0.68 9.46
C MET A 68 -10.61 0.49 10.22
N ASP A 69 -9.78 1.39 10.75
CA ASP A 69 -10.26 2.51 11.56
C ASP A 69 -10.56 3.76 10.75
N GLU A 70 -10.49 3.69 9.43
CA GLU A 70 -10.73 4.80 8.51
C GLU A 70 -9.98 6.07 8.95
N MET A 71 -8.70 5.92 9.21
CA MET A 71 -7.85 7.01 9.68
C MET A 71 -7.68 8.07 8.62
N LYS A 72 -7.55 9.32 9.05
CA LYS A 72 -7.39 10.46 8.16
C LYS A 72 -5.97 11.02 8.24
N PRO A 73 -5.50 11.71 7.18
CA PRO A 73 -4.22 12.39 7.25
C PRO A 73 -4.20 13.41 8.39
N ASN A 74 -3.02 13.62 8.99
CA ASN A 74 -2.81 14.57 10.06
C ASN A 74 -3.68 14.32 11.30
N SER A 75 -3.90 13.04 11.62
CA SER A 75 -4.73 12.62 12.75
C SER A 75 -3.94 12.14 13.96
N ALA A 76 -2.62 12.39 14.02
CA ALA A 76 -1.78 11.92 15.12
C ALA A 76 -2.29 12.35 16.50
N SER A 77 -2.89 13.52 16.60
CA SER A 77 -3.46 14.01 17.85
C SER A 77 -4.65 13.19 18.36
N ASN A 78 -5.26 12.40 17.48
CA ASN A 78 -6.38 11.51 17.85
C ASN A 78 -5.91 10.19 18.46
N GLY A 79 -4.60 9.97 18.53
CA GLY A 79 -4.02 8.75 19.07
C GLY A 79 -3.78 7.68 18.01
N PRO A 80 -3.25 6.51 18.44
CA PRO A 80 -2.97 5.40 17.53
C PRO A 80 -4.24 4.67 17.10
N GLY A 81 -4.14 3.95 15.98
CA GLY A 81 -5.21 3.12 15.47
C GLY A 81 -4.70 1.99 14.60
N ILE A 82 -5.63 1.16 14.13
CA ILE A 82 -5.35 0.10 13.17
C ILE A 82 -5.65 0.67 11.79
N ILE A 83 -4.61 0.89 10.99
CA ILE A 83 -4.72 1.54 9.69
C ILE A 83 -5.47 0.64 8.71
N GLY A 84 -5.09 -0.62 8.67
CA GLY A 84 -5.73 -1.60 7.81
C GLY A 84 -4.76 -2.62 7.25
N ASP A 85 -5.18 -3.26 6.16
CA ASP A 85 -4.43 -4.29 5.46
C ASP A 85 -4.15 -3.88 4.03
N ILE A 86 -2.92 -4.11 3.58
CA ILE A 86 -2.55 -4.00 2.16
C ILE A 86 -2.18 -5.41 1.70
N VAL A 87 -2.78 -5.84 0.60
CA VAL A 87 -2.49 -7.15 -0.02
C VAL A 87 -1.87 -6.91 -1.38
N LEU A 88 -0.65 -7.41 -1.58
CA LEU A 88 0.10 -7.24 -2.82
C LEU A 88 0.26 -8.60 -3.51
N CYS A 89 0.22 -8.60 -4.84
CA CYS A 89 0.49 -9.79 -5.63
C CYS A 89 1.74 -9.58 -6.49
N PRO A 90 2.93 -10.01 -6.02
CA PRO A 90 4.17 -9.83 -6.77
C PRO A 90 4.15 -10.44 -8.17
N ALA A 91 3.56 -11.62 -8.33
CA ALA A 91 3.51 -12.28 -9.64
C ALA A 91 2.74 -11.44 -10.67
N PHE A 92 1.61 -10.87 -10.27
CA PHE A 92 0.83 -10.01 -11.16
C PHE A 92 1.56 -8.70 -11.43
N ALA A 93 2.15 -8.10 -10.40
CA ALA A 93 2.92 -6.87 -10.52
C ALA A 93 4.10 -7.03 -11.48
N GLU A 94 4.80 -8.17 -11.43
CA GLU A 94 5.92 -8.45 -12.31
C GLU A 94 5.50 -8.55 -13.77
N LYS A 95 4.36 -9.21 -14.04
CA LYS A 95 3.84 -9.37 -15.39
C LYS A 95 3.33 -8.07 -16.01
N ASN A 96 2.74 -7.21 -15.21
CA ASN A 96 1.98 -6.06 -15.69
C ASN A 96 2.61 -4.70 -15.39
N GLY A 97 3.63 -4.66 -14.54
CA GLY A 97 4.35 -3.43 -14.20
C GLY A 97 5.27 -3.00 -15.34
N LYS A 98 5.55 -1.70 -15.37
CA LYS A 98 6.40 -1.07 -16.39
C LYS A 98 7.82 -0.80 -15.90
N GLN A 99 8.16 -1.29 -14.72
CA GLN A 99 9.45 -1.08 -14.07
C GLN A 99 9.86 -2.37 -13.34
N SER A 100 10.99 -2.36 -12.64
CA SER A 100 11.43 -3.54 -11.90
C SER A 100 10.38 -3.94 -10.86
N LEU A 101 10.35 -5.23 -10.50
CA LEU A 101 9.44 -5.71 -9.48
C LEU A 101 9.59 -4.94 -8.17
N GLU A 102 10.81 -4.68 -7.76
CA GLU A 102 11.10 -3.95 -6.52
C GLU A 102 10.46 -2.56 -6.54
N LYS A 103 10.68 -1.79 -7.61
CA LYS A 103 10.09 -0.46 -7.75
C LYS A 103 8.57 -0.51 -7.85
N GLU A 104 8.04 -1.50 -8.53
CA GLU A 104 6.60 -1.66 -8.68
C GLU A 104 5.94 -1.93 -7.33
N LEU A 105 6.52 -2.80 -6.51
CA LEU A 105 5.98 -3.10 -5.19
C LEU A 105 6.06 -1.88 -4.26
N GLU A 106 7.10 -1.08 -4.36
CA GLU A 106 7.22 0.18 -3.61
C GLU A 106 6.09 1.14 -3.99
N LEU A 107 5.85 1.30 -5.29
CA LEU A 107 4.78 2.14 -5.82
C LEU A 107 3.41 1.67 -5.32
N LEU A 108 3.14 0.38 -5.45
CA LEU A 108 1.85 -0.20 -5.03
C LEU A 108 1.64 -0.10 -3.52
N THR A 109 2.70 -0.18 -2.74
CA THR A 109 2.63 -0.02 -1.30
C THR A 109 2.20 1.41 -0.92
N VAL A 110 2.83 2.42 -1.51
CA VAL A 110 2.44 3.82 -1.27
C VAL A 110 1.01 4.07 -1.74
N HIS A 111 0.65 3.54 -2.90
CA HIS A 111 -0.70 3.64 -3.45
C HIS A 111 -1.73 3.04 -2.46
N GLY A 112 -1.43 1.86 -1.93
CA GLY A 112 -2.28 1.21 -0.92
C GLY A 112 -2.42 2.02 0.36
N VAL A 113 -1.32 2.58 0.85
CA VAL A 113 -1.34 3.46 2.03
C VAL A 113 -2.27 4.65 1.81
N LEU A 114 -2.15 5.30 0.66
CA LEU A 114 -3.01 6.45 0.34
C LEU A 114 -4.49 6.07 0.32
N HIS A 115 -4.82 4.92 -0.28
CA HIS A 115 -6.20 4.42 -0.27
C HIS A 115 -6.72 4.16 1.15
N LEU A 116 -5.88 3.61 2.03
CA LEU A 116 -6.29 3.35 3.42
C LEU A 116 -6.65 4.64 4.16
N LEU A 117 -6.09 5.78 3.75
CA LEU A 117 -6.37 7.08 4.36
C LEU A 117 -7.44 7.88 3.62
N GLY A 118 -8.13 7.25 2.67
CA GLY A 118 -9.27 7.86 2.00
C GLY A 118 -8.97 8.55 0.68
N TYR A 119 -7.73 8.55 0.21
CA TYR A 119 -7.43 9.05 -1.13
C TYR A 119 -7.97 8.09 -2.18
N ASP A 120 -8.38 8.64 -3.31
CA ASP A 120 -8.98 7.83 -4.34
C ASP A 120 -8.67 8.47 -5.71
N HIS A 121 -8.96 7.77 -6.80
CA HIS A 121 -8.65 8.25 -8.14
C HIS A 121 -9.84 8.12 -9.10
N GLN A 122 -11.07 8.17 -8.56
CA GLN A 122 -12.28 8.10 -9.38
C GLN A 122 -12.55 9.40 -10.13
N GLU A 123 -12.24 10.54 -9.48
CA GLU A 123 -12.36 11.85 -10.10
C GLU A 123 -10.98 12.34 -10.57
N ILE A 124 -10.95 13.12 -11.66
CA ILE A 124 -9.69 13.59 -12.25
C ILE A 124 -8.85 14.38 -11.26
N LEU A 125 -9.47 15.29 -10.50
CA LEU A 125 -8.74 16.10 -9.51
C LEU A 125 -8.21 15.26 -8.35
N ASP A 126 -8.98 14.29 -7.90
CA ASP A 126 -8.57 13.38 -6.84
C ASP A 126 -7.41 12.49 -7.31
N GLU A 127 -7.46 12.03 -8.56
CA GLU A 127 -6.39 11.26 -9.17
C GLU A 127 -5.09 12.06 -9.22
N GLU A 128 -5.15 13.32 -9.63
CA GLU A 128 -3.96 14.19 -9.70
C GLU A 128 -3.32 14.37 -8.32
N VAL A 129 -4.13 14.61 -7.28
CA VAL A 129 -3.65 14.77 -5.91
C VAL A 129 -2.99 13.48 -5.43
N MET A 130 -3.66 12.35 -5.62
CA MET A 130 -3.16 11.06 -5.17
C MET A 130 -1.84 10.68 -5.86
N PHE A 131 -1.78 10.80 -7.17
CA PHE A 131 -0.58 10.44 -7.93
C PHE A 131 0.59 11.37 -7.63
N LYS A 132 0.33 12.66 -7.40
CA LYS A 132 1.38 13.60 -7.01
C LYS A 132 1.97 13.23 -5.65
N LEU A 133 1.14 12.91 -4.67
CA LEU A 133 1.60 12.47 -3.34
C LEU A 133 2.40 11.18 -3.46
N GLN A 134 1.91 10.23 -4.24
CA GLN A 134 2.56 8.95 -4.48
C GLN A 134 3.97 9.16 -5.04
N GLU A 135 4.10 9.98 -6.08
CA GLU A 135 5.38 10.28 -6.70
C GLU A 135 6.31 11.04 -5.75
N ASP A 136 5.79 12.05 -5.05
CA ASP A 136 6.58 12.85 -4.11
C ASP A 136 7.13 11.98 -2.98
N PHE A 137 6.31 11.10 -2.40
CA PHE A 137 6.73 10.23 -1.31
C PHE A 137 7.80 9.23 -1.75
N LEU A 138 7.61 8.63 -2.94
CA LEU A 138 8.59 7.70 -3.48
C LEU A 138 9.93 8.38 -3.74
N ASN A 139 9.90 9.56 -4.35
CA ASN A 139 11.12 10.32 -4.65
C ASN A 139 11.84 10.72 -3.37
N GLN A 140 11.12 11.24 -2.39
CA GLN A 140 11.70 11.63 -1.11
C GLN A 140 12.28 10.44 -0.35
N TRP A 141 11.57 9.32 -0.35
CA TRP A 141 12.04 8.11 0.31
C TRP A 141 13.31 7.57 -0.34
N ARG A 142 13.36 7.54 -1.68
CA ARG A 142 14.52 7.05 -2.42
C ARG A 142 15.75 7.95 -2.26
N MET A 143 15.56 9.23 -2.02
CA MET A 143 16.64 10.19 -1.78
C MET A 143 17.19 10.16 -0.37
N LYS A 144 16.56 9.43 0.52
CA LYS A 144 16.87 9.37 1.94
C LYS A 144 17.99 8.35 2.22
N VAL A 145 19.06 8.39 1.55
CA VAL A 145 20.16 7.43 1.75
C VAL A 145 21.28 8.03 2.57
#